data_ef83e4d068b22bc7c5a51a6237ee77f5
#
_entry.id   ef83e4d068b22bc7c5a51a6237ee77f5
#
_cell.length_a   1.000
_cell.length_b   1.000
_cell.length_c   1.000
_cell.angle_alpha   90.00
_cell.angle_beta   90.00
_cell.angle_gamma   90.00
#
_symmetry.space_group_name_H-M   'P 1'
#
loop_
_entity.id
_entity.type
_entity.pdbx_description
1 polymer ?
#
loop_
_entity_poly.entity_id
_entity_poly.type
_entity_poly.pdbx_seq_one_letter_code
_entity_poly.pdbx_strand_id
1 'polypeptide(L)'
;MGAPPEESPDARLVISDAAEVGIDRIRELILWARYGPVRAPRKVAVIGPAEKLTREAANALLKLLEEIPAHLEAILFAEALDRVLPTVRSRCALMWCAAAPEQIQAALYNAGYDSDEIAFISSLLGDRVEEAAAFLAERRNPIQEWKDADAQARDLSLAELAKGFARHVPDPLRRRAYGRHLVSALSRAATDEVLALAERLAKDGKGAVAAFLDELARFLIAEAPTAWPDLPSDVRLAWARKASLGRGDLDDNANPRLLAEVVALWPRKS
;
A
#
# COMPACT_ATOMS: atom_id res chain seq x y z
N MET A 1 1.35 30.40 -10.97
CA MET A 1 1.00 28.98 -11.00
C MET A 1 1.66 28.39 -12.21
N GLY A 2 2.59 27.41 -12.05
CA GLY A 2 3.21 26.71 -13.18
C GLY A 2 2.23 25.69 -13.77
N ALA A 3 2.39 25.37 -15.06
CA ALA A 3 1.64 24.28 -15.70
C ALA A 3 1.92 22.95 -14.96
N PRO A 4 0.96 22.02 -14.91
CA PRO A 4 1.20 20.71 -14.34
C PRO A 4 2.37 20.01 -15.08
N PRO A 5 3.17 19.17 -14.40
CA PRO A 5 4.39 18.58 -14.98
C PRO A 5 4.13 17.78 -16.25
N GLU A 6 2.94 17.25 -16.43
CA GLU A 6 2.52 16.52 -17.65
C GLU A 6 2.40 17.40 -18.90
N GLU A 7 2.21 18.70 -18.73
CA GLU A 7 2.09 19.68 -19.83
C GLU A 7 3.39 20.46 -20.11
N SER A 8 4.41 20.25 -19.30
CA SER A 8 5.68 20.97 -19.46
C SER A 8 6.61 20.25 -20.46
N PRO A 9 7.16 20.93 -21.48
CA PRO A 9 8.17 20.34 -22.36
C PRO A 9 9.46 19.96 -21.62
N ASP A 10 9.68 20.53 -20.43
CA ASP A 10 10.87 20.34 -19.62
C ASP A 10 10.66 19.35 -18.46
N ALA A 11 9.50 18.70 -18.38
CA ALA A 11 9.22 17.60 -17.47
C ALA A 11 8.86 16.32 -18.24
N ARG A 12 9.36 15.17 -17.78
CA ARG A 12 9.04 13.87 -18.35
C ARG A 12 8.73 12.87 -17.25
N LEU A 13 7.53 12.28 -17.32
CA LEU A 13 7.10 11.24 -16.41
C LEU A 13 7.19 9.88 -17.08
N VAL A 14 7.98 8.97 -16.53
CA VAL A 14 8.09 7.58 -16.95
C VAL A 14 7.58 6.71 -15.80
N ILE A 15 6.26 6.73 -15.61
CA ILE A 15 5.58 6.08 -14.49
C ILE A 15 4.74 4.92 -15.02
N SER A 16 4.73 3.79 -14.30
CA SER A 16 3.89 2.64 -14.62
C SER A 16 3.12 2.19 -13.38
N ASP A 17 1.79 2.22 -13.44
CA ASP A 17 0.92 1.83 -12.31
C ASP A 17 0.78 0.30 -12.19
N ALA A 18 0.78 -0.45 -13.28
CA ALA A 18 0.47 -1.88 -13.27
C ALA A 18 1.50 -2.77 -13.97
N ALA A 19 2.26 -2.26 -14.92
CA ALA A 19 3.18 -3.05 -15.77
C ALA A 19 4.63 -2.68 -15.52
N GLU A 20 5.54 -3.52 -16.01
CA GLU A 20 6.97 -3.21 -16.04
C GLU A 20 7.25 -1.96 -16.88
N VAL A 21 8.27 -1.22 -16.49
CA VAL A 21 8.80 -0.10 -17.28
C VAL A 21 9.80 -0.66 -18.30
N GLY A 22 9.37 -0.77 -19.54
CA GLY A 22 10.16 -1.33 -20.64
C GLY A 22 11.26 -0.40 -21.17
N ILE A 23 12.19 -0.98 -21.91
CA ILE A 23 13.37 -0.30 -22.45
C ILE A 23 13.02 0.86 -23.40
N ASP A 24 11.95 0.76 -24.16
CA ASP A 24 11.60 1.78 -25.16
C ASP A 24 11.24 3.12 -24.50
N ARG A 25 10.52 3.09 -23.37
CA ARG A 25 10.23 4.31 -22.59
C ARG A 25 11.49 4.98 -22.07
N ILE A 26 12.49 4.19 -21.67
CA ILE A 26 13.78 4.69 -21.20
C ILE A 26 14.60 5.25 -22.37
N ARG A 27 14.55 4.62 -23.53
CA ARG A 27 15.21 5.14 -24.74
C ARG A 27 14.64 6.49 -25.18
N GLU A 28 13.33 6.65 -25.16
CA GLU A 28 12.66 7.92 -25.43
C GLU A 28 13.08 9.01 -24.42
N LEU A 29 13.16 8.65 -23.14
CA LEU A 29 13.65 9.54 -22.10
C LEU A 29 15.10 9.97 -22.36
N ILE A 30 15.99 9.03 -22.66
CA ILE A 30 17.40 9.32 -22.97
C ILE A 30 17.53 10.26 -24.18
N LEU A 31 16.71 10.03 -25.20
CA LEU A 31 16.70 10.91 -26.38
C LEU A 31 16.25 12.33 -26.02
N TRP A 32 15.15 12.44 -25.26
CA TRP A 32 14.64 13.72 -24.77
C TRP A 32 15.66 14.44 -23.86
N ALA A 33 16.39 13.71 -23.02
CA ALA A 33 17.38 14.26 -22.08
C ALA A 33 18.60 14.88 -22.77
N ARG A 34 18.88 14.53 -24.03
CA ARG A 34 20.03 15.07 -24.81
C ARG A 34 19.89 16.55 -25.14
N TYR A 35 18.66 17.04 -25.22
CA TYR A 35 18.38 18.43 -25.58
C TYR A 35 18.22 19.28 -24.32
N GLY A 36 18.68 20.54 -24.39
CA GLY A 36 18.49 21.51 -23.30
C GLY A 36 17.02 21.82 -23.00
N PRO A 37 16.74 22.48 -21.89
CA PRO A 37 15.39 22.89 -21.52
C PRO A 37 14.87 23.98 -22.48
N VAL A 38 13.54 24.04 -22.64
CA VAL A 38 12.83 24.98 -23.54
C VAL A 38 12.32 26.21 -22.79
N ARG A 39 11.79 26.03 -21.59
CA ARG A 39 11.14 27.08 -20.78
C ARG A 39 11.69 27.18 -19.38
N ALA A 40 12.04 26.07 -18.77
CA ALA A 40 12.54 26.02 -17.40
C ALA A 40 14.08 26.13 -17.34
N PRO A 41 14.69 26.46 -16.20
CA PRO A 41 16.14 26.49 -16.06
C PRO A 41 16.77 25.09 -16.14
N ARG A 42 16.00 24.03 -15.87
CA ARG A 42 16.40 22.61 -15.94
C ARG A 42 15.27 21.73 -16.42
N LYS A 43 15.61 20.56 -16.95
CA LYS A 43 14.69 19.47 -17.19
C LYS A 43 14.57 18.58 -15.96
N VAL A 44 13.39 18.02 -15.75
CA VAL A 44 13.13 17.06 -14.68
C VAL A 44 12.56 15.77 -15.26
N ALA A 45 13.20 14.65 -14.99
CA ALA A 45 12.70 13.32 -15.31
C ALA A 45 12.28 12.61 -14.03
N VAL A 46 11.04 12.10 -13.97
CA VAL A 46 10.55 11.27 -12.88
C VAL A 46 10.33 9.86 -13.42
N ILE A 47 10.98 8.88 -12.81
CA ILE A 47 11.04 7.51 -13.31
C ILE A 47 10.64 6.55 -12.20
N GLY A 48 9.72 5.64 -12.49
CA GLY A 48 9.40 4.60 -11.51
C GLY A 48 8.04 3.94 -11.66
N PRO A 49 7.72 3.03 -10.75
CA PRO A 49 8.59 2.56 -9.65
C PRO A 49 9.87 1.89 -10.17
N ALA A 50 11.03 2.19 -9.56
CA ALA A 50 12.34 1.76 -10.08
C ALA A 50 12.56 0.24 -10.00
N GLU A 51 11.91 -0.45 -9.07
CA GLU A 51 11.88 -1.90 -8.96
C GLU A 51 11.08 -2.58 -10.07
N LYS A 52 10.25 -1.82 -10.82
CA LYS A 52 9.49 -2.31 -11.98
C LYS A 52 10.21 -2.08 -13.31
N LEU A 53 11.40 -1.52 -13.29
CA LEU A 53 12.23 -1.44 -14.48
C LEU A 53 12.62 -2.83 -14.96
N THR A 54 12.39 -3.15 -16.25
CA THR A 54 12.97 -4.37 -16.82
C THR A 54 14.49 -4.29 -16.73
N ARG A 55 15.17 -5.44 -16.75
CA ARG A 55 16.63 -5.49 -16.68
C ARG A 55 17.30 -4.71 -17.79
N GLU A 56 16.73 -4.76 -18.98
CA GLU A 56 17.19 -4.02 -20.17
C GLU A 56 16.96 -2.52 -20.02
N ALA A 57 15.80 -2.11 -19.45
CA ALA A 57 15.48 -0.71 -19.18
C ALA A 57 16.43 -0.12 -18.13
N ALA A 58 16.66 -0.84 -17.04
CA ALA A 58 17.58 -0.43 -15.99
C ALA A 58 19.01 -0.30 -16.52
N ASN A 59 19.50 -1.26 -17.32
CA ASN A 59 20.82 -1.19 -17.95
C ASN A 59 20.95 -0.02 -18.92
N ALA A 60 19.90 0.28 -19.71
CA ALA A 60 19.89 1.45 -20.57
C ALA A 60 19.97 2.77 -19.79
N LEU A 61 19.31 2.82 -18.60
CA LEU A 61 19.30 4.00 -17.73
C LEU A 61 20.67 4.27 -17.10
N LEU A 62 21.51 3.24 -16.87
CA LEU A 62 22.81 3.39 -16.22
C LEU A 62 23.70 4.42 -16.92
N LYS A 63 23.70 4.43 -18.28
CA LYS A 63 24.49 5.41 -19.05
C LYS A 63 24.06 6.85 -18.78
N LEU A 64 22.76 7.08 -18.64
CA LEU A 64 22.23 8.40 -18.31
C LEU A 64 22.58 8.80 -16.88
N LEU A 65 22.53 7.84 -15.93
CA LEU A 65 22.85 8.08 -14.53
C LEU A 65 24.37 8.30 -14.28
N GLU A 66 25.22 7.72 -15.11
CA GLU A 66 26.68 7.93 -15.05
C GLU A 66 27.08 9.31 -15.56
N GLU A 67 26.43 9.78 -16.61
CA GLU A 67 26.75 11.04 -17.28
C GLU A 67 25.50 11.93 -17.40
N ILE A 68 24.93 12.30 -16.25
CA ILE A 68 23.74 13.17 -16.23
C ILE A 68 24.10 14.55 -16.80
N PRO A 69 23.40 15.02 -17.86
CA PRO A 69 23.58 16.38 -18.36
C PRO A 69 23.33 17.43 -17.28
N ALA A 70 24.14 18.49 -17.23
CA ALA A 70 24.04 19.52 -16.19
C ALA A 70 22.67 20.23 -16.12
N HIS A 71 21.89 20.15 -17.22
CA HIS A 71 20.54 20.70 -17.32
C HIS A 71 19.44 19.72 -16.94
N LEU A 72 19.76 18.46 -16.57
CA LEU A 72 18.79 17.42 -16.23
C LEU A 72 18.87 17.06 -14.75
N GLU A 73 17.72 16.96 -14.10
CA GLU A 73 17.53 16.31 -12.81
C GLU A 73 16.73 15.03 -13.02
N ALA A 74 17.26 13.90 -12.56
CA ALA A 74 16.57 12.61 -12.63
C ALA A 74 16.15 12.19 -11.21
N ILE A 75 14.86 11.97 -11.02
CA ILE A 75 14.26 11.51 -9.78
C ILE A 75 13.74 10.09 -10.02
N LEU A 76 14.33 9.11 -9.32
CA LEU A 76 13.83 7.75 -9.30
C LEU A 76 13.08 7.53 -8.00
N PHE A 77 11.84 7.02 -8.07
CA PHE A 77 11.14 6.59 -6.87
C PHE A 77 10.96 5.07 -6.85
N ALA A 78 10.96 4.50 -5.65
CA ALA A 78 10.79 3.07 -5.41
C ALA A 78 10.03 2.86 -4.10
N GLU A 79 9.17 1.85 -4.05
CA GLU A 79 8.50 1.39 -2.82
C GLU A 79 9.37 0.36 -2.10
N ALA A 80 10.11 -0.47 -2.85
CA ALA A 80 10.95 -1.54 -2.35
C ALA A 80 12.41 -1.35 -2.82
N LEU A 81 13.21 -0.66 -2.01
CA LEU A 81 14.60 -0.31 -2.36
C LEU A 81 15.50 -1.54 -2.56
N ASP A 82 15.23 -2.63 -1.85
CA ASP A 82 15.95 -3.91 -1.95
C ASP A 82 15.74 -4.61 -3.30
N ARG A 83 14.64 -4.29 -3.99
CA ARG A 83 14.32 -4.80 -5.33
C ARG A 83 14.90 -3.96 -6.47
N VAL A 84 15.36 -2.75 -6.16
CA VAL A 84 16.06 -1.91 -7.16
C VAL A 84 17.44 -2.47 -7.42
N LEU A 85 17.80 -2.61 -8.70
CA LEU A 85 19.11 -3.13 -9.08
C LEU A 85 20.24 -2.39 -8.37
N PRO A 86 21.20 -3.08 -7.73
CA PRO A 86 22.31 -2.46 -7.01
C PRO A 86 23.11 -1.47 -7.84
N THR A 87 23.23 -1.73 -9.15
CA THR A 87 23.90 -0.88 -10.12
C THR A 87 23.21 0.45 -10.37
N VAL A 88 21.88 0.49 -10.32
CA VAL A 88 21.08 1.72 -10.36
C VAL A 88 21.20 2.46 -9.04
N ARG A 89 20.98 1.75 -7.93
CA ARG A 89 21.01 2.32 -6.58
C ARG A 89 22.35 2.99 -6.24
N SER A 90 23.47 2.40 -6.67
CA SER A 90 24.81 2.94 -6.40
C SER A 90 25.11 4.27 -7.10
N ARG A 91 24.29 4.66 -8.09
CA ARG A 91 24.41 5.91 -8.86
C ARG A 91 23.37 6.96 -8.46
N CYS A 92 22.60 6.71 -7.43
CA CYS A 92 21.58 7.62 -6.93
C CYS A 92 21.91 8.07 -5.51
N ALA A 93 21.64 9.33 -5.20
CA ALA A 93 21.55 9.79 -3.84
C ALA A 93 20.21 9.31 -3.24
N LEU A 94 20.27 8.57 -2.14
CA LEU A 94 19.06 8.05 -1.50
C LEU A 94 18.43 9.11 -0.61
N MET A 95 17.14 9.33 -0.81
CA MET A 95 16.33 10.18 0.04
C MET A 95 15.09 9.40 0.47
N TRP A 96 14.91 9.27 1.78
CA TRP A 96 13.72 8.64 2.34
C TRP A 96 12.59 9.67 2.39
N CYS A 97 11.50 9.35 1.70
CA CYS A 97 10.29 10.16 1.70
C CYS A 97 9.24 9.43 2.54
N ALA A 98 9.06 9.87 3.76
CA ALA A 98 7.88 9.53 4.55
C ALA A 98 7.05 10.80 4.69
N ALA A 99 5.75 10.72 4.43
CA ALA A 99 4.88 11.83 4.79
C ALA A 99 4.82 11.91 6.31
N ALA A 100 5.23 13.03 6.87
CA ALA A 100 5.09 13.26 8.31
C ALA A 100 3.60 13.30 8.67
N PRO A 101 3.18 12.72 9.81
CA PRO A 101 1.78 12.77 10.26
C PRO A 101 1.20 14.18 10.23
N GLU A 102 1.99 15.19 10.57
CA GLU A 102 1.62 16.60 10.57
C GLU A 102 1.28 17.13 9.17
N GLN A 103 1.97 16.64 8.14
CA GLN A 103 1.70 17.02 6.75
C GLN A 103 0.35 16.46 6.28
N ILE A 104 0.01 15.24 6.69
CA ILE A 104 -1.28 14.62 6.39
C ILE A 104 -2.39 15.36 7.11
N GLN A 105 -2.21 15.66 8.41
CA GLN A 105 -3.19 16.43 9.18
C GLN A 105 -3.43 17.81 8.56
N ALA A 106 -2.37 18.50 8.14
CA ALA A 106 -2.48 19.78 7.45
C ALA A 106 -3.21 19.66 6.11
N ALA A 107 -2.94 18.61 5.33
CA ALA A 107 -3.64 18.36 4.06
C ALA A 107 -5.13 18.06 4.28
N LEU A 108 -5.48 17.25 5.28
CA LEU A 108 -6.87 16.97 5.65
C LEU A 108 -7.59 18.23 6.14
N TYR A 109 -6.94 19.05 6.96
CA TYR A 109 -7.49 20.33 7.40
C TYR A 109 -7.78 21.26 6.21
N ASN A 110 -6.86 21.37 5.26
CA ASN A 110 -7.04 22.15 4.03
C ASN A 110 -8.16 21.58 3.13
N ALA A 111 -8.41 20.27 3.20
CA ALA A 111 -9.53 19.60 2.52
C ALA A 111 -10.88 19.77 3.26
N GLY A 112 -10.91 20.51 4.38
CA GLY A 112 -12.11 20.87 5.11
C GLY A 112 -12.57 19.86 6.16
N TYR A 113 -11.66 18.98 6.63
CA TYR A 113 -11.92 18.10 7.77
C TYR A 113 -11.72 18.85 9.09
N ASP A 114 -12.59 18.61 10.06
CA ASP A 114 -12.43 19.15 11.41
C ASP A 114 -11.45 18.33 12.26
N SER A 115 -11.15 18.80 13.46
CA SER A 115 -10.16 18.15 14.34
C SER A 115 -10.55 16.72 14.74
N ASP A 116 -11.84 16.45 14.95
CA ASP A 116 -12.32 15.13 15.36
C ASP A 116 -12.27 14.15 14.20
N GLU A 117 -12.63 14.59 13.01
CA GLU A 117 -12.51 13.83 11.77
C GLU A 117 -11.05 13.51 11.44
N ILE A 118 -10.13 14.49 11.59
CA ILE A 118 -8.70 14.32 11.37
C ILE A 118 -8.13 13.31 12.38
N ALA A 119 -8.48 13.42 13.66
CA ALA A 119 -8.06 12.46 14.68
C ALA A 119 -8.57 11.05 14.37
N PHE A 120 -9.83 10.93 13.95
CA PHE A 120 -10.43 9.67 13.53
C PHE A 120 -9.71 9.07 12.31
N ILE A 121 -9.53 9.84 11.24
CA ILE A 121 -8.80 9.40 10.02
C ILE A 121 -7.37 8.97 10.40
N SER A 122 -6.65 9.77 11.19
CA SER A 122 -5.30 9.44 11.62
C SER A 122 -5.24 8.12 12.40
N SER A 123 -6.20 7.88 13.29
CA SER A 123 -6.30 6.61 14.03
C SER A 123 -6.65 5.41 13.13
N LEU A 124 -7.45 5.66 12.09
CA LEU A 124 -7.84 4.65 11.11
C LEU A 124 -6.67 4.24 10.23
N LEU A 125 -5.90 5.20 9.73
CA LEU A 125 -4.79 4.98 8.81
C LEU A 125 -3.54 4.44 9.54
N GLY A 126 -3.26 4.91 10.75
CA GLY A 126 -2.00 4.60 11.46
C GLY A 126 -0.80 5.12 10.69
N ASP A 127 0.10 4.23 10.31
CA ASP A 127 1.31 4.49 9.52
C ASP A 127 1.11 4.48 7.99
N ARG A 128 -0.12 4.16 7.53
CA ARG A 128 -0.45 4.06 6.09
C ARG A 128 -0.88 5.39 5.51
N VAL A 129 0.07 6.25 5.36
CA VAL A 129 -0.14 7.61 4.88
C VAL A 129 -0.67 7.68 3.44
N GLU A 130 -0.35 6.69 2.61
CA GLU A 130 -0.83 6.56 1.24
C GLU A 130 -2.36 6.42 1.18
N GLU A 131 -2.96 5.80 2.19
CA GLU A 131 -4.40 5.64 2.26
C GLU A 131 -5.14 6.97 2.54
N ALA A 132 -4.45 8.01 3.00
CA ALA A 132 -5.02 9.36 3.14
C ALA A 132 -5.51 9.94 1.81
N ALA A 133 -4.94 9.50 0.69
CA ALA A 133 -5.37 9.91 -0.64
C ALA A 133 -6.87 9.69 -0.88
N ALA A 134 -7.45 8.63 -0.31
CA ALA A 134 -8.88 8.34 -0.43
C ALA A 134 -9.78 9.41 0.21
N PHE A 135 -9.28 10.11 1.24
CA PHE A 135 -9.97 11.21 1.92
C PHE A 135 -9.66 12.57 1.30
N LEU A 136 -8.51 12.70 0.64
CA LEU A 136 -8.11 13.93 -0.05
C LEU A 136 -8.74 14.06 -1.45
N ALA A 137 -9.02 12.92 -2.12
CA ALA A 137 -9.63 12.89 -3.44
C ALA A 137 -11.09 13.40 -3.42
N GLU A 138 -11.83 13.10 -2.35
CA GLU A 138 -13.21 13.48 -2.17
C GLU A 138 -13.50 13.75 -0.69
N ARG A 139 -14.18 14.85 -0.38
CA ARG A 139 -14.61 15.16 0.99
C ARG A 139 -15.70 14.17 1.43
N ARG A 140 -15.42 13.42 2.45
CA ARG A 140 -16.27 12.36 3.02
C ARG A 140 -16.72 12.74 4.42
N ASN A 141 -17.70 12.02 4.98
CA ASN A 141 -18.00 12.03 6.40
C ASN A 141 -17.46 10.74 7.05
N PRO A 142 -16.19 10.73 7.50
CA PRO A 142 -15.52 9.49 7.90
C PRO A 142 -16.15 8.83 9.14
N ILE A 143 -16.64 9.63 10.07
CA ILE A 143 -17.26 9.14 11.32
C ILE A 143 -18.60 8.51 11.03
N GLN A 144 -19.44 9.13 10.23
CA GLN A 144 -20.76 8.58 9.89
C GLN A 144 -20.63 7.35 9.01
N GLU A 145 -19.81 7.41 7.97
CA GLU A 145 -19.57 6.28 7.07
C GLU A 145 -18.99 5.06 7.80
N TRP A 146 -18.15 5.31 8.81
CA TRP A 146 -17.67 4.25 9.69
C TRP A 146 -18.81 3.59 10.47
N LYS A 147 -19.67 4.39 11.11
CA LYS A 147 -20.81 3.89 11.87
C LYS A 147 -21.74 3.03 11.01
N ASP A 148 -21.99 3.51 9.78
CA ASP A 148 -22.85 2.79 8.85
C ASP A 148 -22.20 1.47 8.39
N ALA A 149 -20.92 1.48 8.06
CA ALA A 149 -20.18 0.29 7.64
C ALA A 149 -20.03 -0.73 8.78
N ASP A 150 -19.73 -0.27 10.00
CA ASP A 150 -19.66 -1.12 11.20
C ASP A 150 -20.99 -1.78 11.53
N ALA A 151 -22.09 -0.99 11.45
CA ALA A 151 -23.44 -1.51 11.67
C ALA A 151 -23.82 -2.56 10.61
N GLN A 152 -23.48 -2.33 9.33
CA GLN A 152 -23.73 -3.27 8.24
C GLN A 152 -22.93 -4.57 8.42
N ALA A 153 -21.72 -4.52 8.93
CA ALA A 153 -20.85 -5.68 9.09
C ALA A 153 -21.15 -6.52 10.33
N ARG A 154 -21.81 -5.94 11.35
CA ARG A 154 -21.93 -6.52 12.71
C ARG A 154 -22.55 -7.90 12.76
N ASP A 155 -23.65 -8.11 12.03
CA ASP A 155 -24.48 -9.31 12.12
C ASP A 155 -24.29 -10.26 10.91
N LEU A 156 -23.26 -10.02 10.11
CA LEU A 156 -22.97 -10.84 8.94
C LEU A 156 -22.25 -12.15 9.33
N SER A 157 -22.53 -13.20 8.59
CA SER A 157 -21.80 -14.47 8.65
C SER A 157 -20.34 -14.28 8.17
N LEU A 158 -19.46 -15.22 8.52
CA LEU A 158 -18.05 -15.19 8.10
C LEU A 158 -17.90 -15.10 6.58
N ALA A 159 -18.74 -15.83 5.83
CA ALA A 159 -18.74 -15.82 4.36
C ALA A 159 -19.17 -14.47 3.76
N GLU A 160 -20.19 -13.83 4.36
CA GLU A 160 -20.65 -12.49 3.95
C GLU A 160 -19.62 -11.41 4.30
N LEU A 161 -19.00 -11.51 5.48
CA LEU A 161 -17.90 -10.63 5.89
C LEU A 161 -16.73 -10.74 4.93
N ALA A 162 -16.32 -11.95 4.54
CA ALA A 162 -15.24 -12.17 3.57
C ALA A 162 -15.56 -11.52 2.22
N LYS A 163 -16.79 -11.69 1.73
CA LYS A 163 -17.25 -11.09 0.47
C LYS A 163 -17.29 -9.56 0.55
N GLY A 164 -17.80 -9.02 1.65
CA GLY A 164 -17.83 -7.58 1.90
C GLY A 164 -16.43 -6.99 2.01
N PHE A 165 -15.54 -7.63 2.77
CA PHE A 165 -14.16 -7.23 2.92
C PHE A 165 -13.43 -7.16 1.57
N ALA A 166 -13.47 -8.23 0.77
CA ALA A 166 -12.83 -8.27 -0.53
C ALA A 166 -13.32 -7.16 -1.48
N ARG A 167 -14.63 -6.86 -1.45
CA ARG A 167 -15.22 -5.76 -2.23
C ARG A 167 -14.66 -4.40 -1.83
N HIS A 168 -14.37 -4.21 -0.55
CA HIS A 168 -13.98 -2.92 0.03
C HIS A 168 -12.47 -2.77 0.25
N VAL A 169 -11.64 -3.65 -0.29
CA VAL A 169 -10.18 -3.54 -0.20
C VAL A 169 -9.63 -2.15 -0.58
N PRO A 170 -10.12 -1.49 -1.65
CA PRO A 170 -9.64 -0.15 -2.01
C PRO A 170 -10.12 0.99 -1.08
N ASP A 171 -11.17 0.77 -0.29
CA ASP A 171 -11.71 1.78 0.62
C ASP A 171 -11.22 1.51 2.04
N PRO A 172 -10.29 2.30 2.59
CA PRO A 172 -9.67 2.02 3.89
C PRO A 172 -10.67 1.99 5.05
N LEU A 173 -11.72 2.82 4.99
CA LEU A 173 -12.74 2.91 6.03
C LEU A 173 -13.62 1.65 6.08
N ARG A 174 -14.22 1.31 4.93
CA ARG A 174 -15.10 0.14 4.83
C ARG A 174 -14.31 -1.17 5.00
N ARG A 175 -13.14 -1.26 4.39
CA ARG A 175 -12.24 -2.40 4.57
C ARG A 175 -11.97 -2.66 6.04
N ARG A 176 -11.64 -1.61 6.81
CA ARG A 176 -11.35 -1.75 8.23
C ARG A 176 -12.59 -2.16 9.04
N ALA A 177 -13.78 -1.60 8.74
CA ALA A 177 -15.01 -1.99 9.42
C ALA A 177 -15.32 -3.48 9.20
N TYR A 178 -15.31 -3.94 7.95
CA TYR A 178 -15.52 -5.34 7.63
C TYR A 178 -14.39 -6.25 8.13
N GLY A 179 -13.14 -5.83 8.01
CA GLY A 179 -11.96 -6.57 8.47
C GLY A 179 -11.97 -6.83 9.97
N ARG A 180 -12.34 -5.85 10.77
CA ARG A 180 -12.48 -5.97 12.21
C ARG A 180 -13.48 -7.07 12.60
N HIS A 181 -14.68 -7.06 12.02
CA HIS A 181 -15.70 -8.09 12.29
C HIS A 181 -15.26 -9.44 11.74
N LEU A 182 -14.64 -9.49 10.54
CA LEU A 182 -14.10 -10.69 9.93
C LEU A 182 -13.07 -11.37 10.83
N VAL A 183 -12.08 -10.61 11.32
CA VAL A 183 -11.05 -11.13 12.22
C VAL A 183 -11.64 -11.54 13.56
N SER A 184 -12.54 -10.74 14.13
CA SER A 184 -13.22 -11.08 15.39
C SER A 184 -13.97 -12.41 15.31
N ALA A 185 -14.61 -12.68 14.17
CA ALA A 185 -15.35 -13.93 13.94
C ALA A 185 -14.44 -15.17 13.86
N LEU A 186 -13.15 -15.01 13.53
CA LEU A 186 -12.20 -16.13 13.45
C LEU A 186 -12.08 -16.92 14.75
N SER A 187 -12.20 -16.28 15.91
CA SER A 187 -12.08 -16.96 17.20
C SER A 187 -13.15 -18.04 17.43
N ARG A 188 -14.30 -17.90 16.77
CA ARG A 188 -15.46 -18.78 16.89
C ARG A 188 -15.69 -19.67 15.69
N ALA A 189 -15.02 -19.39 14.57
CA ALA A 189 -15.19 -20.10 13.32
C ALA A 189 -14.63 -21.54 13.42
N ALA A 190 -15.26 -22.50 12.76
CA ALA A 190 -14.74 -23.85 12.63
C ALA A 190 -13.53 -23.89 11.66
N THR A 191 -12.71 -24.95 11.69
CA THR A 191 -11.51 -25.03 10.86
C THR A 191 -11.84 -25.01 9.36
N ASP A 192 -12.92 -25.68 8.96
CA ASP A 192 -13.41 -25.71 7.59
C ASP A 192 -13.89 -24.33 7.10
N GLU A 193 -14.53 -23.56 7.97
CA GLU A 193 -14.93 -22.17 7.68
C GLU A 193 -13.72 -21.27 7.45
N VAL A 194 -12.63 -21.44 8.24
CA VAL A 194 -11.39 -20.68 8.06
C VAL A 194 -10.67 -21.07 6.78
N LEU A 195 -10.68 -22.35 6.41
CA LEU A 195 -10.14 -22.81 5.14
C LEU A 195 -10.93 -22.25 3.95
N ALA A 196 -12.27 -22.23 4.05
CA ALA A 196 -13.13 -21.64 3.03
C ALA A 196 -12.89 -20.12 2.90
N LEU A 197 -12.68 -19.41 4.01
CA LEU A 197 -12.29 -18.01 4.01
C LEU A 197 -10.95 -17.79 3.26
N ALA A 198 -9.92 -18.58 3.57
CA ALA A 198 -8.61 -18.45 2.93
C ALA A 198 -8.69 -18.70 1.42
N GLU A 199 -9.45 -19.73 1.01
CA GLU A 199 -9.70 -20.00 -0.41
C GLU A 199 -10.44 -18.84 -1.09
N ARG A 200 -11.42 -18.26 -0.42
CA ARG A 200 -12.18 -17.11 -0.93
C ARG A 200 -11.29 -15.89 -1.13
N LEU A 201 -10.53 -15.51 -0.12
CA LEU A 201 -9.61 -14.36 -0.20
C LEU A 201 -8.57 -14.54 -1.32
N ALA A 202 -8.06 -15.77 -1.48
CA ALA A 202 -7.11 -16.08 -2.55
C ALA A 202 -7.73 -15.93 -3.95
N LYS A 203 -9.02 -16.30 -4.13
CA LYS A 203 -9.77 -16.09 -5.39
C LYS A 203 -9.97 -14.61 -5.70
N ASP A 204 -10.14 -13.77 -4.69
CA ASP A 204 -10.28 -12.32 -4.82
C ASP A 204 -8.92 -11.62 -5.07
N GLY A 205 -7.81 -12.36 -5.06
CA GLY A 205 -6.48 -11.95 -5.47
C GLY A 205 -5.51 -11.64 -4.34
N LYS A 206 -4.24 -11.44 -4.70
CA LYS A 206 -3.15 -11.14 -3.74
C LYS A 206 -3.47 -9.92 -2.85
N GLY A 207 -4.09 -8.88 -3.40
CA GLY A 207 -4.46 -7.67 -2.67
C GLY A 207 -5.45 -7.93 -1.53
N ALA A 208 -6.42 -8.82 -1.71
CA ALA A 208 -7.37 -9.19 -0.67
C ALA A 208 -6.70 -9.95 0.47
N VAL A 209 -5.78 -10.88 0.15
CA VAL A 209 -5.00 -11.61 1.16
C VAL A 209 -4.07 -10.65 1.90
N ALA A 210 -3.37 -9.77 1.20
CA ALA A 210 -2.51 -8.77 1.80
C ALA A 210 -3.26 -7.87 2.79
N ALA A 211 -4.40 -7.33 2.36
CA ALA A 211 -5.26 -6.50 3.20
C ALA A 211 -5.78 -7.27 4.44
N PHE A 212 -6.13 -8.54 4.27
CA PHE A 212 -6.54 -9.40 5.39
C PHE A 212 -5.43 -9.62 6.42
N LEU A 213 -4.21 -9.90 5.97
CA LEU A 213 -3.05 -10.06 6.85
C LEU A 213 -2.75 -8.78 7.64
N ASP A 214 -2.88 -7.65 7.00
CA ASP A 214 -2.71 -6.35 7.64
C ASP A 214 -3.79 -6.07 8.69
N GLU A 215 -5.06 -6.34 8.39
CA GLU A 215 -6.14 -6.16 9.36
C GLU A 215 -6.04 -7.15 10.51
N LEU A 216 -5.62 -8.39 10.24
CA LEU A 216 -5.36 -9.38 11.29
C LEU A 216 -4.24 -8.93 12.24
N ALA A 217 -3.10 -8.49 11.70
CA ALA A 217 -1.99 -8.01 12.52
C ALA A 217 -2.41 -6.82 13.39
N ARG A 218 -3.14 -5.87 12.82
CA ARG A 218 -3.64 -4.69 13.53
C ARG A 218 -4.64 -5.06 14.63
N PHE A 219 -5.62 -5.92 14.34
CA PHE A 219 -6.59 -6.39 15.30
C PHE A 219 -5.90 -7.08 16.49
N LEU A 220 -4.93 -7.95 16.21
CA LEU A 220 -4.17 -8.67 17.24
C LEU A 220 -3.41 -7.72 18.18
N ILE A 221 -2.94 -6.58 17.67
CA ILE A 221 -2.22 -5.60 18.48
C ILE A 221 -3.18 -4.71 19.27
N ALA A 222 -4.21 -4.16 18.61
CA ALA A 222 -5.04 -3.09 19.16
C ALA A 222 -6.33 -3.58 19.84
N GLU A 223 -7.00 -4.59 19.31
CA GLU A 223 -8.35 -4.98 19.70
C GLU A 223 -8.42 -6.32 20.41
N ALA A 224 -7.57 -7.28 20.05
CA ALA A 224 -7.58 -8.62 20.64
C ALA A 224 -7.39 -8.63 22.17
N PRO A 225 -6.68 -7.72 22.83
CA PRO A 225 -6.63 -7.67 24.30
C PRO A 225 -7.99 -7.58 24.94
N THR A 226 -8.94 -6.91 24.31
CA THR A 226 -10.32 -6.77 24.79
C THR A 226 -11.26 -7.81 24.20
N ALA A 227 -11.11 -8.10 22.91
CA ALA A 227 -11.98 -9.03 22.19
C ALA A 227 -11.69 -10.50 22.50
N TRP A 228 -10.44 -10.84 22.78
CA TRP A 228 -9.94 -12.19 23.07
C TRP A 228 -9.07 -12.19 24.34
N PRO A 229 -9.65 -11.96 25.52
CA PRO A 229 -8.89 -11.78 26.76
C PRO A 229 -8.11 -13.04 27.17
N ASP A 230 -8.56 -14.22 26.77
CA ASP A 230 -7.92 -15.50 27.07
C ASP A 230 -6.73 -15.82 26.14
N LEU A 231 -6.50 -15.02 25.11
CA LEU A 231 -5.36 -15.22 24.20
C LEU A 231 -4.08 -14.64 24.82
N PRO A 232 -3.07 -15.47 25.16
CA PRO A 232 -1.83 -15.00 25.78
C PRO A 232 -1.13 -13.95 24.92
N SER A 233 -0.52 -12.96 25.57
CA SER A 233 0.11 -11.81 24.90
C SER A 233 1.27 -12.21 23.99
N ASP A 234 2.07 -13.18 24.39
CA ASP A 234 3.19 -13.75 23.59
C ASP A 234 2.69 -14.45 22.33
N VAL A 235 1.62 -15.25 22.45
CA VAL A 235 0.96 -15.91 21.31
C VAL A 235 0.37 -14.89 20.36
N ARG A 236 -0.31 -13.87 20.89
CA ARG A 236 -0.91 -12.79 20.13
C ARG A 236 0.13 -12.00 19.32
N LEU A 237 1.23 -11.61 19.98
CA LEU A 237 2.31 -10.89 19.31
C LEU A 237 3.03 -11.74 18.27
N ALA A 238 3.24 -13.04 18.56
CA ALA A 238 3.80 -13.97 17.57
C ALA A 238 2.88 -14.13 16.36
N TRP A 239 1.57 -14.16 16.57
CA TRP A 239 0.57 -14.22 15.49
C TRP A 239 0.56 -12.93 14.64
N ALA A 240 0.56 -11.78 15.28
CA ALA A 240 0.64 -10.49 14.60
C ALA A 240 1.92 -10.38 13.75
N ARG A 241 3.07 -10.79 14.32
CA ARG A 241 4.33 -10.84 13.57
C ARG A 241 4.27 -11.77 12.37
N LYS A 242 3.65 -12.94 12.52
CA LYS A 242 3.49 -13.88 11.41
C LYS A 242 2.62 -13.33 10.29
N ALA A 243 1.53 -12.63 10.62
CA ALA A 243 0.68 -11.95 9.65
C ALA A 243 1.46 -10.86 8.90
N SER A 244 2.25 -10.04 9.60
CA SER A 244 3.07 -8.99 8.99
C SER A 244 4.18 -9.55 8.09
N LEU A 245 4.86 -10.63 8.50
CA LEU A 245 5.86 -11.30 7.65
C LEU A 245 5.22 -11.91 6.41
N GLY A 246 4.06 -12.57 6.56
CA GLY A 246 3.30 -13.13 5.45
C GLY A 246 2.88 -12.08 4.42
N ARG A 247 2.70 -10.83 4.83
CA ARG A 247 2.46 -9.72 3.91
C ARG A 247 3.66 -9.53 2.96
N GLY A 248 4.89 -9.58 3.48
CA GLY A 248 6.12 -9.52 2.67
C GLY A 248 6.29 -10.75 1.77
N ASP A 249 5.98 -11.95 2.26
CA ASP A 249 6.08 -13.18 1.49
C ASP A 249 5.17 -13.18 0.24
N LEU A 250 4.01 -12.50 0.29
CA LEU A 250 3.14 -12.32 -0.89
C LEU A 250 3.84 -11.55 -2.00
N ASP A 251 4.64 -10.58 -1.65
CA ASP A 251 5.41 -9.80 -2.60
C ASP A 251 6.48 -10.68 -3.27
N ASP A 252 7.04 -11.65 -2.54
CA ASP A 252 8.03 -12.63 -3.02
C ASP A 252 7.40 -13.85 -3.72
N ASN A 253 6.14 -13.72 -4.18
CA ASN A 253 5.38 -14.72 -4.91
C ASN A 253 4.99 -15.99 -4.11
N ALA A 254 4.86 -15.90 -2.79
CA ALA A 254 4.24 -16.96 -2.01
C ALA A 254 2.81 -17.25 -2.50
N ASN A 255 2.38 -18.51 -2.32
CA ASN A 255 1.00 -18.90 -2.68
C ASN A 255 0.01 -18.21 -1.74
N PRO A 256 -0.88 -17.32 -2.25
CA PRO A 256 -1.78 -16.54 -1.40
C PRO A 256 -2.72 -17.39 -0.56
N ARG A 257 -3.23 -18.51 -1.13
CA ARG A 257 -4.12 -19.42 -0.44
C ARG A 257 -3.43 -20.10 0.74
N LEU A 258 -2.26 -20.71 0.49
CA LEU A 258 -1.49 -21.40 1.52
C LEU A 258 -1.10 -20.47 2.65
N LEU A 259 -0.71 -19.25 2.31
CA LEU A 259 -0.35 -18.24 3.29
C LEU A 259 -1.54 -17.82 4.15
N ALA A 260 -2.69 -17.55 3.55
CA ALA A 260 -3.92 -17.22 4.27
C ALA A 260 -4.36 -18.38 5.19
N GLU A 261 -4.30 -19.64 4.73
CA GLU A 261 -4.60 -20.83 5.53
C GLU A 261 -3.66 -20.94 6.75
N VAL A 262 -2.35 -20.86 6.53
CA VAL A 262 -1.34 -20.99 7.60
C VAL A 262 -1.48 -19.88 8.64
N VAL A 263 -1.71 -18.63 8.20
CA VAL A 263 -1.81 -17.50 9.12
C VAL A 263 -3.16 -17.46 9.82
N ALA A 264 -4.26 -17.75 9.13
CA ALA A 264 -5.60 -17.69 9.73
C ALA A 264 -5.86 -18.86 10.72
N LEU A 265 -5.19 -19.99 10.54
CA LEU A 265 -5.27 -21.15 11.46
C LEU A 265 -4.33 -21.06 12.67
N TRP A 266 -3.37 -20.15 12.63
CA TRP A 266 -2.47 -19.91 13.76
C TRP A 266 -3.19 -19.12 14.87
N PRO A 267 -3.13 -19.46 16.13
CA PRO A 267 -2.39 -20.56 16.80
C PRO A 267 -3.30 -21.73 17.20
N ARG A 268 -4.29 -22.08 16.40
CA ARG A 268 -5.17 -23.21 16.72
C ARG A 268 -4.33 -24.46 16.89
N LYS A 269 -4.24 -24.94 18.12
CA LYS A 269 -3.73 -26.29 18.39
C LYS A 269 -4.78 -27.28 17.88
N SER A 270 -4.34 -28.20 17.04
CA SER A 270 -5.05 -29.44 16.71
C SER A 270 -5.39 -30.22 17.96
#